data_e299a557fca00e1d34aacd4b48b739e2
#
_entry.id   e299a557fca00e1d34aacd4b48b739e2
#
_cell.length_a   1.000
_cell.length_b   1.000
_cell.length_c   1.000
_cell.angle_alpha   90.00
_cell.angle_beta   90.00
_cell.angle_gamma   90.00
#
_symmetry.space_group_name_H-M   'P 1'
#
loop_
_entity.id
_entity.type
_entity.pdbx_description
1 polymer ?
#
loop_
_entity_poly.entity_id
_entity_poly.type
_entity_poly.pdbx_seq_one_letter_code
_entity_poly.pdbx_strand_id
1 'polypeptide(L)'
;MHRRHLLLAASAAALASAAGNVHAQSADAPLRIVVPYAAGGSSDRAARLVADRLGPRLGQTVLVENRTGAGGRLAAQQLKNAPANQNVLLLANPAIMVVAPLVFKDAGYDPDKDFQPVSQVTEYEFGLAVASWNSSAARWPGLPAPAELKVTPLTLPAATR
;
A
#
# COMPACT_ATOMS: atom_id res chain seq x y z
N MET A 1 12.25 -63.65 23.24
CA MET A 1 11.80 -63.06 21.96
C MET A 1 11.36 -61.57 22.06
N HIS A 2 11.20 -60.97 23.22
CA HIS A 2 10.66 -59.60 23.40
C HIS A 2 11.66 -58.45 23.19
N ARG A 3 12.97 -58.66 23.34
CA ARG A 3 13.96 -57.60 23.17
C ARG A 3 14.07 -57.06 21.74
N ARG A 4 13.90 -57.91 20.73
CA ARG A 4 13.93 -57.46 19.31
C ARG A 4 12.72 -56.60 18.93
N HIS A 5 11.53 -56.89 19.47
CA HIS A 5 10.36 -56.11 19.22
C HIS A 5 10.38 -54.74 19.92
N LEU A 6 11.00 -54.66 21.09
CA LEU A 6 11.20 -53.38 21.79
C LEU A 6 12.15 -52.42 21.02
N LEU A 7 13.22 -52.98 20.44
CA LEU A 7 14.17 -52.16 19.65
C LEU A 7 13.53 -51.68 18.32
N LEU A 8 12.70 -52.50 17.68
CA LEU A 8 11.97 -52.11 16.47
C LEU A 8 10.87 -51.09 16.78
N ALA A 9 10.19 -51.18 17.90
CA ALA A 9 9.20 -50.19 18.33
C ALA A 9 9.84 -48.83 18.69
N ALA A 10 11.01 -48.84 19.32
CA ALA A 10 11.74 -47.60 19.66
C ALA A 10 12.26 -46.89 18.42
N SER A 11 12.73 -47.62 17.41
CA SER A 11 13.19 -47.02 16.15
C SER A 11 12.04 -46.44 15.32
N ALA A 12 10.86 -47.08 15.31
CA ALA A 12 9.68 -46.59 14.64
C ALA A 12 9.14 -45.31 15.31
N ALA A 13 9.16 -45.23 16.65
CA ALA A 13 8.77 -44.04 17.39
C ALA A 13 9.73 -42.85 17.16
N ALA A 14 11.06 -43.09 17.02
CA ALA A 14 12.04 -42.07 16.73
C ALA A 14 11.90 -41.52 15.29
N LEU A 15 11.53 -42.34 14.31
CA LEU A 15 11.25 -41.87 12.95
C LEU A 15 9.93 -41.09 12.85
N ALA A 16 8.92 -41.48 13.62
CA ALA A 16 7.64 -40.73 13.66
C ALA A 16 7.76 -39.34 14.29
N SER A 17 8.64 -39.19 15.29
CA SER A 17 8.91 -37.85 15.89
C SER A 17 9.77 -36.95 15.01
N ALA A 18 10.60 -37.47 14.10
CA ALA A 18 11.34 -36.70 13.14
C ALA A 18 10.48 -36.16 11.98
N ALA A 19 9.36 -36.81 11.67
CA ALA A 19 8.42 -36.38 10.63
C ALA A 19 7.46 -35.27 11.09
N GLY A 20 7.36 -34.99 12.40
CA GLY A 20 6.36 -34.08 12.97
C GLY A 20 6.68 -32.59 12.87
N ASN A 21 7.85 -32.18 12.44
CA ASN A 21 8.27 -30.77 12.36
C ASN A 21 8.50 -30.25 10.95
N VAL A 22 7.78 -30.78 9.97
CA VAL A 22 7.62 -30.02 8.73
C VAL A 22 6.67 -28.87 9.07
N HIS A 23 7.20 -27.79 9.64
CA HIS A 23 6.54 -26.51 9.58
C HIS A 23 6.37 -26.24 8.09
N ALA A 24 5.16 -26.36 7.61
CA ALA A 24 4.75 -25.74 6.38
C ALA A 24 5.06 -24.26 6.59
N GLN A 25 6.27 -23.84 6.20
CA GLN A 25 6.60 -22.43 6.03
C GLN A 25 5.55 -21.97 5.06
N SER A 26 4.60 -21.20 5.59
CA SER A 26 3.48 -20.68 4.84
C SER A 26 4.04 -19.91 3.65
N ALA A 27 4.09 -20.59 2.50
CA ALA A 27 4.16 -19.93 1.20
C ALA A 27 2.98 -18.95 1.01
N ASP A 28 2.08 -18.88 1.99
CA ASP A 28 0.79 -18.22 1.99
C ASP A 28 0.67 -17.09 3.02
N ALA A 29 1.76 -16.42 3.40
CA ALA A 29 1.62 -15.19 4.16
C ALA A 29 0.82 -14.20 3.30
N PRO A 30 -0.33 -13.67 3.80
CA PRO A 30 -1.19 -12.82 3.01
C PRO A 30 -0.42 -11.60 2.51
N LEU A 31 -0.68 -11.21 1.25
CA LEU A 31 -0.19 -9.94 0.74
C LEU A 31 -0.92 -8.82 1.47
N ARG A 32 -0.17 -7.86 2.01
CA ARG A 32 -0.74 -6.69 2.69
C ARG A 32 -0.56 -5.44 1.84
N ILE A 33 -1.65 -4.72 1.59
CA ILE A 33 -1.63 -3.41 0.97
C ILE A 33 -1.80 -2.36 2.07
N VAL A 34 -0.74 -1.66 2.40
CA VAL A 34 -0.76 -0.57 3.39
C VAL A 34 -1.27 0.69 2.72
N VAL A 35 -2.34 1.26 3.28
CA VAL A 35 -2.93 2.53 2.86
C VAL A 35 -2.61 3.59 3.91
N PRO A 36 -1.89 4.67 3.56
CA PRO A 36 -1.41 5.68 4.52
C PRO A 36 -2.50 6.65 5.01
N TYR A 37 -3.76 6.35 4.75
CA TYR A 37 -4.90 7.20 5.06
C TYR A 37 -6.03 6.42 5.73
N ALA A 38 -7.00 7.17 6.29
CA ALA A 38 -8.16 6.59 6.96
C ALA A 38 -8.99 5.71 6.02
N ALA A 39 -9.60 4.69 6.59
CA ALA A 39 -10.55 3.82 5.89
C ALA A 39 -11.74 4.63 5.34
N GLY A 40 -12.29 4.19 4.20
CA GLY A 40 -13.42 4.82 3.51
C GLY A 40 -13.03 5.97 2.58
N GLY A 41 -11.78 6.43 2.58
CA GLY A 41 -11.26 7.42 1.63
C GLY A 41 -11.08 6.86 0.22
N SER A 42 -10.72 7.73 -0.75
CA SER A 42 -10.47 7.32 -2.14
C SER A 42 -9.35 6.29 -2.26
N SER A 43 -8.26 6.49 -1.53
CA SER A 43 -7.13 5.56 -1.50
C SER A 43 -7.52 4.18 -0.93
N ASP A 44 -8.34 4.15 0.13
CA ASP A 44 -8.81 2.91 0.72
C ASP A 44 -9.71 2.13 -0.25
N ARG A 45 -10.63 2.83 -0.92
CA ARG A 45 -11.49 2.22 -1.95
C ARG A 45 -10.66 1.66 -3.11
N ALA A 46 -9.67 2.41 -3.58
CA ALA A 46 -8.77 1.93 -4.64
C ALA A 46 -8.00 0.69 -4.21
N ALA A 47 -7.45 0.68 -3.00
CA ALA A 47 -6.73 -0.47 -2.45
C ALA A 47 -7.61 -1.72 -2.37
N ARG A 48 -8.86 -1.58 -1.91
CA ARG A 48 -9.81 -2.70 -1.81
C ARG A 48 -10.18 -3.25 -3.19
N LEU A 49 -10.43 -2.38 -4.17
CA LEU A 49 -10.67 -2.81 -5.55
C LEU A 49 -9.48 -3.59 -6.13
N VAL A 50 -8.27 -3.15 -5.85
CA VAL A 50 -7.05 -3.88 -6.24
C VAL A 50 -6.97 -5.21 -5.51
N ALA A 51 -7.19 -5.24 -4.19
CA ALA A 51 -7.15 -6.46 -3.39
C ALA A 51 -8.15 -7.52 -3.89
N ASP A 52 -9.40 -7.11 -4.18
CA ASP A 52 -10.46 -7.99 -4.67
C ASP A 52 -10.13 -8.64 -6.02
N ARG A 53 -9.35 -7.96 -6.86
CA ARG A 53 -8.94 -8.48 -8.18
C ARG A 53 -7.61 -9.23 -8.13
N LEU A 54 -6.73 -8.83 -7.23
CA LEU A 54 -5.38 -9.37 -7.12
C LEU A 54 -5.39 -10.73 -6.39
N GLY A 55 -6.17 -10.87 -5.31
CA GLY A 55 -6.25 -12.08 -4.51
C GLY A 55 -6.53 -13.34 -5.33
N PRO A 56 -7.63 -13.39 -6.12
CA PRO A 56 -7.93 -14.55 -6.97
C PRO A 56 -6.87 -14.85 -8.02
N ARG A 57 -6.20 -13.81 -8.55
CA ARG A 57 -5.13 -13.99 -9.55
C ARG A 57 -3.85 -14.57 -8.97
N LEU A 58 -3.55 -14.23 -7.73
CA LEU A 58 -2.37 -14.73 -7.03
C LEU A 58 -2.64 -16.04 -6.27
N GLY A 59 -3.90 -16.44 -6.15
CA GLY A 59 -4.29 -17.61 -5.33
C GLY A 59 -4.02 -17.41 -3.84
N GLN A 60 -3.97 -16.16 -3.35
CA GLN A 60 -3.67 -15.84 -1.95
C GLN A 60 -4.57 -14.73 -1.41
N THR A 61 -4.67 -14.65 -0.10
CA THR A 61 -5.41 -13.57 0.56
C THR A 61 -4.65 -12.25 0.43
N VAL A 62 -5.37 -11.18 0.04
CA VAL A 62 -4.84 -9.81 0.02
C VAL A 62 -5.58 -8.99 1.07
N LEU A 63 -4.84 -8.44 2.03
CA LEU A 63 -5.37 -7.64 3.14
C LEU A 63 -5.09 -6.16 2.90
N VAL A 64 -6.07 -5.31 3.21
CA VAL A 64 -5.88 -3.85 3.19
C VAL A 64 -5.76 -3.35 4.62
N GLU A 65 -4.63 -2.68 4.91
CA GLU A 65 -4.33 -2.11 6.22
C GLU A 65 -4.24 -0.59 6.14
N ASN A 66 -5.09 0.11 6.90
CA ASN A 66 -5.03 1.57 6.98
C ASN A 66 -4.07 2.00 8.09
N ARG A 67 -3.00 2.73 7.73
CA ARG A 67 -1.98 3.22 8.67
C ARG A 67 -1.80 4.72 8.51
N THR A 68 -2.57 5.47 9.29
CA THR A 68 -2.55 6.94 9.26
C THR A 68 -1.41 7.51 10.09
N GLY A 69 -1.04 8.77 9.81
CA GLY A 69 -0.11 9.54 10.63
C GLY A 69 0.89 10.34 9.82
N ALA A 70 1.22 11.54 10.30
CA ALA A 70 2.19 12.46 9.70
C ALA A 70 2.00 12.68 8.18
N GLY A 71 0.73 12.79 7.73
CA GLY A 71 0.43 12.93 6.29
C GLY A 71 0.76 11.69 5.46
N GLY A 72 0.79 10.50 6.08
CA GLY A 72 1.13 9.22 5.43
C GLY A 72 2.61 8.82 5.53
N ARG A 73 3.48 9.71 6.02
CA ARG A 73 4.93 9.43 6.14
C ARG A 73 5.24 8.28 7.08
N LEU A 74 4.46 8.10 8.16
CA LEU A 74 4.67 6.99 9.08
C LEU A 74 4.51 5.63 8.40
N ALA A 75 3.56 5.49 7.50
CA ALA A 75 3.37 4.25 6.74
C ALA A 75 4.57 3.97 5.82
N ALA A 76 5.09 5.00 5.16
CA ALA A 76 6.29 4.88 4.33
C ALA A 76 7.53 4.49 5.15
N GLN A 77 7.75 5.14 6.29
CA GLN A 77 8.85 4.82 7.21
C GLN A 77 8.75 3.38 7.75
N GLN A 78 7.54 2.92 8.07
CA GLN A 78 7.32 1.55 8.53
C GLN A 78 7.63 0.54 7.43
N LEU A 79 7.22 0.81 6.19
CA LEU A 79 7.53 -0.08 5.07
C LEU A 79 9.03 -0.13 4.78
N LYS A 80 9.72 1.02 4.75
CA LYS A 80 11.18 1.09 4.61
C LYS A 80 11.89 0.19 5.61
N ASN A 81 11.43 0.17 6.87
CA ASN A 81 12.02 -0.60 7.95
C ASN A 81 11.47 -2.03 8.06
N ALA A 82 10.57 -2.44 7.17
CA ALA A 82 10.02 -3.78 7.18
C ALA A 82 11.07 -4.81 6.72
N PRO A 83 11.10 -6.01 7.30
CA PRO A 83 11.94 -7.09 6.80
C PRO A 83 11.67 -7.39 5.33
N ALA A 84 12.73 -7.65 4.55
CA ALA A 84 12.64 -7.87 3.09
C ALA A 84 11.79 -9.09 2.69
N ASN A 85 11.55 -10.01 3.61
CA ASN A 85 10.71 -11.19 3.39
C ASN A 85 9.22 -10.96 3.65
N GLN A 86 8.81 -9.75 3.98
CA GLN A 86 7.40 -9.43 4.17
C GLN A 86 6.71 -9.15 2.83
N ASN A 87 5.54 -9.78 2.67
CA ASN A 87 4.70 -9.61 1.49
C ASN A 87 3.82 -8.35 1.66
N VAL A 88 4.41 -7.17 1.45
CA VAL A 88 3.78 -5.87 1.74
C VAL A 88 3.94 -4.90 0.56
N LEU A 89 2.86 -4.26 0.17
CA LEU A 89 2.82 -3.15 -0.78
C LEU A 89 2.35 -1.88 -0.08
N LEU A 90 2.86 -0.73 -0.49
CA LEU A 90 2.37 0.58 -0.06
C LEU A 90 1.57 1.20 -1.21
N LEU A 91 0.32 1.59 -0.95
CA LEU A 91 -0.42 2.45 -1.87
C LEU A 91 0.04 3.89 -1.66
N ALA A 92 1.09 4.26 -2.36
CA ALA A 92 1.69 5.58 -2.29
C ALA A 92 0.96 6.60 -3.19
N ASN A 93 1.18 7.87 -2.92
CA ASN A 93 0.71 8.97 -3.75
C ASN A 93 1.78 10.09 -3.84
N PRO A 94 1.61 11.09 -4.72
CA PRO A 94 2.57 12.18 -4.87
C PRO A 94 2.83 12.96 -3.58
N ALA A 95 1.85 13.09 -2.67
CA ALA A 95 2.07 13.79 -1.41
C ALA A 95 3.16 13.14 -0.56
N ILE A 96 3.24 11.81 -0.56
CA ILE A 96 4.22 11.05 0.20
C ILE A 96 5.54 10.91 -0.58
N MET A 97 5.47 10.55 -1.87
CA MET A 97 6.66 10.21 -2.64
C MET A 97 7.38 11.42 -3.26
N VAL A 98 6.66 12.52 -3.49
CA VAL A 98 7.22 13.71 -4.15
C VAL A 98 7.24 14.90 -3.21
N VAL A 99 6.08 15.28 -2.66
CA VAL A 99 5.96 16.54 -1.89
C VAL A 99 6.66 16.44 -0.54
N ALA A 100 6.46 15.35 0.20
CA ALA A 100 7.02 15.22 1.54
C ALA A 100 8.57 15.32 1.56
N PRO A 101 9.33 14.65 0.68
CA PRO A 101 10.79 14.81 0.61
C PRO A 101 11.25 16.24 0.26
N LEU A 102 10.45 17.00 -0.46
CA LEU A 102 10.77 18.39 -0.85
C LEU A 102 10.47 19.39 0.27
N VAL A 103 9.44 19.14 1.07
CA VAL A 103 8.94 20.08 2.08
C VAL A 103 9.57 19.84 3.46
N PHE A 104 9.80 18.59 3.81
CA PHE A 104 10.37 18.24 5.12
C PHE A 104 11.89 18.08 5.01
N LYS A 105 12.62 18.73 5.91
CA LYS A 105 14.09 18.61 5.98
C LYS A 105 14.54 17.16 6.15
N ASP A 106 13.74 16.35 6.83
CA ASP A 106 13.89 14.91 6.96
C ASP A 106 12.49 14.27 6.91
N ALA A 107 12.21 13.56 5.83
CA ALA A 107 10.99 12.77 5.68
C ALA A 107 11.11 11.40 6.37
N GLY A 108 12.33 10.98 6.72
CA GLY A 108 12.64 9.68 7.30
C GLY A 108 12.77 8.55 6.28
N TYR A 109 12.69 8.86 4.98
CA TYR A 109 12.89 7.93 3.87
C TYR A 109 13.30 8.67 2.60
N ASP A 110 13.89 7.94 1.67
CA ASP A 110 14.26 8.38 0.32
C ASP A 110 13.41 7.58 -0.69
N PRO A 111 12.50 8.22 -1.44
CA PRO A 111 11.62 7.51 -2.38
C PRO A 111 12.36 6.68 -3.43
N ASP A 112 13.49 7.16 -3.91
CA ASP A 112 14.23 6.52 -5.00
C ASP A 112 15.11 5.36 -4.53
N LYS A 113 15.54 5.38 -3.26
CA LYS A 113 16.43 4.36 -2.70
C LYS A 113 15.69 3.31 -1.88
N ASP A 114 14.65 3.72 -1.15
CA ASP A 114 13.99 2.87 -0.17
C ASP A 114 12.78 2.12 -0.74
N PHE A 115 12.31 2.48 -1.95
CA PHE A 115 11.11 1.87 -2.55
C PHE A 115 11.33 1.46 -3.99
N GLN A 116 10.71 0.36 -4.36
CA GLN A 116 10.61 -0.12 -5.74
C GLN A 116 9.18 0.13 -6.24
N PRO A 117 8.96 0.99 -7.25
CA PRO A 117 7.65 1.15 -7.86
C PRO A 117 7.23 -0.12 -8.60
N VAL A 118 5.97 -0.53 -8.41
CA VAL A 118 5.40 -1.73 -9.02
C VAL A 118 4.45 -1.37 -10.17
N SER A 119 3.44 -0.54 -9.91
CA SER A 119 2.44 -0.16 -10.90
C SER A 119 1.68 1.09 -10.47
N GLN A 120 1.21 1.85 -11.45
CA GLN A 120 0.23 2.91 -11.24
C GLN A 120 -1.17 2.29 -11.13
N VAL A 121 -1.91 2.65 -10.07
CA VAL A 121 -3.25 2.11 -9.79
C VAL A 121 -4.35 3.12 -10.01
N THR A 122 -4.04 4.41 -9.85
CA THR A 122 -5.00 5.52 -9.99
C THR A 122 -4.34 6.72 -10.63
N GLU A 123 -5.16 7.53 -11.29
CA GLU A 123 -4.80 8.83 -11.79
C GLU A 123 -5.81 9.85 -11.29
N TYR A 124 -5.39 11.06 -10.98
CA TYR A 124 -6.26 12.13 -10.53
C TYR A 124 -5.64 13.50 -10.82
N GLU A 125 -6.49 14.49 -10.93
CA GLU A 125 -6.10 15.88 -11.12
C GLU A 125 -6.35 16.69 -9.86
N PHE A 126 -5.55 17.72 -9.66
CA PHE A 126 -5.78 18.70 -8.61
C PHE A 126 -6.61 19.85 -9.15
N GLY A 127 -7.65 20.24 -8.38
CA GLY A 127 -8.43 21.44 -8.63
C GLY A 127 -8.16 22.51 -7.58
N LEU A 128 -8.15 23.77 -7.99
CA LEU A 128 -8.15 24.91 -7.09
C LEU A 128 -9.59 25.41 -6.93
N ALA A 129 -10.07 25.43 -5.69
CA ALA A 129 -11.40 25.95 -5.38
C ALA A 129 -11.28 27.21 -4.50
N VAL A 130 -12.07 28.21 -4.79
CA VAL A 130 -12.21 29.43 -3.99
C VAL A 130 -13.66 29.65 -3.58
N ALA A 131 -13.89 30.13 -2.36
CA ALA A 131 -15.23 30.25 -1.79
C ALA A 131 -16.10 31.29 -2.52
N SER A 132 -15.53 32.32 -3.10
CA SER A 132 -16.21 33.33 -3.89
C SER A 132 -15.26 33.96 -4.88
N TRP A 133 -15.72 34.09 -6.12
CA TRP A 133 -14.93 34.73 -7.17
C TRP A 133 -14.70 36.23 -6.92
N ASN A 134 -15.60 36.91 -6.22
CA ASN A 134 -15.53 38.32 -5.86
C ASN A 134 -14.90 38.59 -4.49
N SER A 135 -14.44 37.56 -3.79
CA SER A 135 -13.77 37.77 -2.50
C SER A 135 -12.37 38.33 -2.67
N SER A 136 -11.95 39.13 -1.71
CA SER A 136 -10.56 39.62 -1.64
C SER A 136 -9.52 38.49 -1.61
N ALA A 137 -9.93 37.31 -1.22
CA ALA A 137 -9.12 36.08 -1.27
C ALA A 137 -8.88 35.61 -2.71
N ALA A 138 -9.73 35.96 -3.67
CA ALA A 138 -9.53 35.66 -5.09
C ALA A 138 -8.44 36.53 -5.75
N ARG A 139 -7.95 37.54 -5.05
CA ARG A 139 -6.79 38.36 -5.49
C ARG A 139 -5.49 37.82 -4.96
N TRP A 140 -5.20 36.58 -5.24
CA TRP A 140 -3.85 36.09 -4.99
C TRP A 140 -2.90 36.75 -6.03
N PRO A 141 -1.81 37.42 -5.60
CA PRO A 141 -0.84 37.96 -6.53
C PRO A 141 -0.31 36.84 -7.45
N GLY A 142 -0.52 36.99 -8.76
CA GLY A 142 -0.08 36.00 -9.74
C GLY A 142 -1.15 35.00 -10.21
N LEU A 143 -2.37 35.01 -9.66
CA LEU A 143 -3.48 34.29 -10.30
C LEU A 143 -3.96 35.09 -11.52
N PRO A 144 -4.11 34.45 -12.70
CA PRO A 144 -4.68 35.11 -13.86
C PRO A 144 -6.12 35.55 -13.58
N ALA A 145 -6.59 36.58 -14.28
CA ALA A 145 -7.97 37.03 -14.17
C ALA A 145 -8.95 35.89 -14.52
N PRO A 146 -10.17 35.87 -13.97
CA PRO A 146 -11.16 34.83 -14.21
C PRO A 146 -11.40 34.49 -15.67
N ALA A 147 -11.37 35.48 -16.53
CA ALA A 147 -11.54 35.31 -17.98
C ALA A 147 -10.35 34.57 -18.65
N GLU A 148 -9.22 34.49 -18.00
CA GLU A 148 -7.98 33.86 -18.50
C GLU A 148 -7.80 32.43 -17.98
N LEU A 149 -8.53 32.04 -16.93
CA LEU A 149 -8.56 30.68 -16.44
C LEU A 149 -9.38 29.80 -17.38
N LYS A 150 -8.72 29.10 -18.29
CA LYS A 150 -9.35 28.01 -19.04
C LYS A 150 -9.69 26.90 -18.06
N VAL A 151 -10.92 26.92 -17.53
CA VAL A 151 -11.47 25.76 -16.84
C VAL A 151 -11.79 24.73 -17.90
N THR A 152 -10.93 23.78 -18.11
CA THR A 152 -11.26 22.60 -18.91
C THR A 152 -12.20 21.73 -18.06
N PRO A 153 -13.48 21.54 -18.46
CA PRO A 153 -14.35 20.64 -17.73
C PRO A 153 -13.72 19.25 -17.73
N LEU A 154 -13.62 18.65 -16.56
CA LEU A 154 -13.15 17.27 -16.41
C LEU A 154 -14.17 16.34 -17.10
N THR A 155 -13.91 16.00 -18.34
CA THR A 155 -14.69 14.97 -19.03
C THR A 155 -14.09 13.63 -18.63
N LEU A 156 -14.70 12.96 -17.65
CA LEU A 156 -14.34 11.58 -17.34
C LEU A 156 -14.58 10.74 -18.60
N PRO A 157 -13.59 10.00 -19.09
CA PRO A 157 -13.81 9.08 -20.19
C PRO A 157 -14.90 8.09 -19.76
N ALA A 158 -15.91 7.90 -20.62
CA ALA A 158 -16.94 6.91 -20.38
C ALA A 158 -16.29 5.55 -20.10
N ALA A 159 -16.64 4.98 -18.95
CA ALA A 159 -16.17 3.64 -18.60
C ALA A 159 -16.60 2.68 -19.71
N THR A 160 -15.66 2.22 -20.50
CA THR A 160 -15.88 1.12 -21.44
C THR A 160 -16.21 -0.12 -20.61
N ARG A 161 -17.42 -0.61 -20.81
CA ARG A 161 -17.95 -1.85 -20.21
C ARG A 161 -17.23 -3.08 -20.74
#